data_4bc035df6cef963fa9ca97451266ee07
#
_entry.id   4bc035df6cef963fa9ca97451266ee07
#
_cell.length_a   1.000
_cell.length_b   1.000
_cell.length_c   1.000
_cell.angle_alpha   90.00
_cell.angle_beta   90.00
_cell.angle_gamma   90.00
#
_symmetry.space_group_name_H-M   'P 1'
#
loop_
_entity.id
_entity.type
_entity.pdbx_description
1 polymer ?
#
loop_
_entity_poly.entity_id
_entity_poly.type
_entity_poly.pdbx_seq_one_letter_code
_entity_poly.pdbx_strand_id
1 'polypeptide(L)'
;MANPVPRSLLYCSALHPEQYAKSALTDVMVIDLEDGVPHAQKSQARACVEQFYRSHVPQRTALRINPLRDNEGLLDLLLVQSLEQRPEFIVMAMTEAAAEVDVVRANLCRDVGSPKILVTVETPACIRDIYEIAAKADGLIFGSADYAASLGVPIGGWSNILHARGNIVAAASAAGIPAFDTAYFHLDDENGLMKECQDTHELGFNGKTAIHPRQIATINAVFTPSVAEYEQALAVVQAAQNSGDKITRLKNLMVGPPFVKQARKLIQRAQELGR
;
A
#
# COMPACT_ATOMS: atom_id res chain seq x y z
N MET A 1 10.42 16.74 6.39
CA MET A 1 9.29 16.55 5.45
C MET A 1 8.74 15.17 5.69
N ALA A 2 7.43 14.94 5.55
CA ALA A 2 6.87 13.60 5.62
C ALA A 2 7.37 12.74 4.43
N ASN A 3 7.60 11.45 4.66
CA ASN A 3 7.97 10.53 3.57
C ASN A 3 6.85 10.48 2.51
N PRO A 4 7.19 10.39 1.21
CA PRO A 4 6.19 10.25 0.15
C PRO A 4 5.39 8.96 0.31
N VAL A 5 4.16 8.94 -0.21
CA VAL A 5 3.36 7.71 -0.33
C VAL A 5 4.17 6.69 -1.15
N PRO A 6 4.36 5.44 -0.68
CA PRO A 6 5.15 4.46 -1.43
C PRO A 6 4.50 4.07 -2.76
N ARG A 7 5.34 3.70 -3.74
CA ARG A 7 4.91 3.12 -5.02
C ARG A 7 4.95 1.59 -4.97
N SER A 8 5.95 1.06 -4.25
CA SER A 8 6.18 -0.38 -4.15
C SER A 8 6.34 -0.82 -2.71
N LEU A 9 5.72 -1.97 -2.39
CA LEU A 9 5.83 -2.65 -1.10
C LEU A 9 6.30 -4.08 -1.38
N LEU A 10 7.57 -4.40 -1.10
CA LEU A 10 8.16 -5.72 -1.37
C LEU A 10 8.04 -6.62 -0.16
N TYR A 11 7.35 -7.74 -0.29
CA TYR A 11 7.22 -8.74 0.76
C TYR A 11 8.47 -9.63 0.86
N CYS A 12 8.87 -9.91 2.08
CA CYS A 12 9.96 -10.80 2.43
C CYS A 12 9.63 -11.56 3.71
N SER A 13 9.77 -12.88 3.72
CA SER A 13 9.55 -13.69 4.92
C SER A 13 10.47 -13.23 6.07
N ALA A 14 9.91 -13.15 7.28
CA ALA A 14 10.67 -12.81 8.48
C ALA A 14 11.76 -13.84 8.84
N LEU A 15 11.72 -15.04 8.27
CA LEU A 15 12.75 -16.05 8.43
C LEU A 15 14.03 -15.80 7.60
N HIS A 16 14.02 -14.78 6.72
CA HIS A 16 15.11 -14.49 5.78
C HIS A 16 15.71 -13.09 5.97
N PRO A 17 16.33 -12.79 7.14
CA PRO A 17 16.88 -11.46 7.43
C PRO A 17 17.97 -11.02 6.43
N GLU A 18 18.67 -11.96 5.79
CA GLU A 18 19.64 -11.68 4.73
C GLU A 18 19.00 -11.03 3.49
N GLN A 19 17.69 -11.17 3.33
CA GLN A 19 16.94 -10.54 2.23
C GLN A 19 16.50 -9.11 2.56
N TYR A 20 16.53 -8.70 3.82
CA TYR A 20 16.11 -7.34 4.21
C TYR A 20 17.01 -6.25 3.61
N ALA A 21 18.27 -6.59 3.26
CA ALA A 21 19.15 -5.70 2.50
C ALA A 21 18.60 -5.28 1.13
N LYS A 22 17.65 -6.03 0.56
CA LYS A 22 16.92 -5.66 -0.67
C LYS A 22 15.97 -4.47 -0.48
N SER A 23 15.84 -3.95 0.73
CA SER A 23 15.04 -2.75 1.05
C SER A 23 15.44 -1.53 0.21
N ALA A 24 16.71 -1.42 -0.21
CA ALA A 24 17.16 -0.34 -1.07
C ALA A 24 16.54 -0.34 -2.49
N LEU A 25 15.93 -1.44 -2.92
CA LEU A 25 15.30 -1.57 -4.24
C LEU A 25 13.84 -1.11 -4.26
N THR A 26 13.16 -1.11 -3.12
CA THR A 26 11.72 -0.83 -2.98
C THR A 26 11.50 0.42 -2.13
N ASP A 27 10.32 1.06 -2.28
CA ASP A 27 9.97 2.20 -1.42
C ASP A 27 9.71 1.74 0.03
N VAL A 28 9.16 0.53 0.24
CA VAL A 28 8.96 -0.09 1.56
C VAL A 28 9.24 -1.59 1.49
N MET A 29 10.05 -2.09 2.41
CA MET A 29 10.21 -3.53 2.64
C MET A 29 9.17 -4.00 3.66
N VAL A 30 8.34 -4.96 3.28
CA VAL A 30 7.38 -5.61 4.18
C VAL A 30 7.97 -6.90 4.71
N ILE A 31 8.35 -6.90 5.98
CA ILE A 31 8.80 -8.09 6.70
C ILE A 31 7.56 -8.85 7.15
N ASP A 32 7.43 -10.09 6.70
CA ASP A 32 6.20 -10.85 6.80
C ASP A 32 6.26 -11.90 7.91
N LEU A 33 5.44 -11.74 8.95
CA LEU A 33 5.23 -12.73 10.03
C LEU A 33 4.04 -13.65 9.77
N GLU A 34 3.24 -13.37 8.73
CA GLU A 34 1.99 -14.09 8.45
C GLU A 34 2.25 -15.23 7.45
N ASP A 35 1.68 -15.27 6.28
CA ASP A 35 1.75 -16.37 5.31
C ASP A 35 3.17 -16.75 4.87
N GLY A 36 4.09 -15.80 4.86
CA GLY A 36 5.50 -16.07 4.56
C GLY A 36 6.24 -16.89 5.63
N VAL A 37 5.57 -17.29 6.73
CA VAL A 37 6.15 -18.01 7.85
C VAL A 37 5.27 -19.19 8.26
N PRO A 38 5.75 -20.46 8.19
CA PRO A 38 5.03 -21.60 8.72
C PRO A 38 4.69 -21.45 10.21
N HIS A 39 3.52 -21.94 10.64
CA HIS A 39 3.05 -21.79 12.02
C HIS A 39 4.08 -22.25 13.06
N ALA A 40 4.74 -23.39 12.84
CA ALA A 40 5.76 -23.92 13.75
C ALA A 40 7.02 -23.02 13.88
N GLN A 41 7.21 -22.04 12.98
CA GLN A 41 8.39 -21.17 12.95
C GLN A 41 8.06 -19.70 13.32
N LYS A 42 6.82 -19.39 13.71
CA LYS A 42 6.42 -18.03 14.07
C LYS A 42 7.28 -17.43 15.20
N SER A 43 7.60 -18.22 16.22
CA SER A 43 8.48 -17.77 17.31
C SER A 43 9.90 -17.45 16.82
N GLN A 44 10.45 -18.28 15.93
CA GLN A 44 11.75 -18.03 15.31
C GLN A 44 11.75 -16.76 14.46
N ALA A 45 10.69 -16.56 13.67
CA ALA A 45 10.52 -15.38 12.83
C ALA A 45 10.47 -14.09 13.68
N ARG A 46 9.75 -14.09 14.80
CA ARG A 46 9.74 -12.97 15.76
C ARG A 46 11.15 -12.66 16.30
N ALA A 47 11.93 -13.69 16.64
CA ALA A 47 13.32 -13.50 17.11
C ALA A 47 14.21 -12.88 16.02
N CYS A 48 14.05 -13.28 14.73
CA CYS A 48 14.75 -12.65 13.61
C CYS A 48 14.39 -11.16 13.47
N VAL A 49 13.11 -10.82 13.58
CA VAL A 49 12.63 -9.43 13.53
C VAL A 49 13.20 -8.60 14.68
N GLU A 50 13.13 -9.12 15.91
CA GLU A 50 13.67 -8.45 17.08
C GLU A 50 15.17 -8.16 16.94
N GLN A 51 15.95 -9.16 16.50
CA GLN A 51 17.37 -9.00 16.26
C GLN A 51 17.66 -7.96 15.18
N PHE A 52 16.90 -7.94 14.09
CA PHE A 52 17.07 -6.96 13.02
C PHE A 52 16.86 -5.53 13.54
N TYR A 53 15.76 -5.25 14.25
CA TYR A 53 15.47 -3.91 14.76
C TYR A 53 16.41 -3.45 15.89
N ARG A 54 17.06 -4.39 16.60
CA ARG A 54 18.11 -4.05 17.57
C ARG A 54 19.44 -3.66 16.94
N SER A 55 19.78 -4.23 15.78
CA SER A 55 21.10 -4.09 15.15
C SER A 55 21.16 -3.10 14.00
N HIS A 56 20.03 -2.65 13.49
CA HIS A 56 19.95 -1.78 12.32
C HIS A 56 19.01 -0.60 12.58
N VAL A 57 19.34 0.57 12.00
CA VAL A 57 18.35 1.63 11.76
C VAL A 57 17.64 1.28 10.46
N PRO A 58 16.44 0.72 10.50
CA PRO A 58 15.78 0.28 9.28
C PRO A 58 15.46 1.50 8.40
N GLN A 59 15.76 1.38 7.11
CA GLN A 59 15.11 2.22 6.11
C GLN A 59 13.60 1.94 6.17
N ARG A 60 12.80 2.57 5.33
CA ARG A 60 11.34 2.41 5.34
C ARG A 60 10.92 0.93 5.34
N THR A 61 10.46 0.45 6.47
CA THR A 61 9.99 -0.93 6.66
C THR A 61 8.55 -0.97 7.12
N ALA A 62 7.87 -2.05 6.76
CA ALA A 62 6.59 -2.47 7.32
C ALA A 62 6.74 -3.84 7.96
N LEU A 63 5.95 -4.14 8.97
CA LEU A 63 5.83 -5.48 9.54
C LEU A 63 4.41 -5.97 9.31
N ARG A 64 4.22 -7.05 8.54
CA ARG A 64 2.94 -7.72 8.44
C ARG A 64 2.77 -8.68 9.61
N ILE A 65 1.77 -8.41 10.44
CA ILE A 65 1.44 -9.19 11.62
C ILE A 65 0.34 -10.22 11.31
N ASN A 66 0.32 -11.29 12.08
CA ASN A 66 -0.74 -12.29 12.02
C ASN A 66 -2.10 -11.68 12.41
N PRO A 67 -3.23 -12.31 12.01
CA PRO A 67 -4.57 -11.86 12.36
C PRO A 67 -4.73 -11.69 13.89
N LEU A 68 -5.35 -10.60 14.33
CA LEU A 68 -5.52 -10.32 15.76
C LEU A 68 -6.44 -11.31 16.48
N ARG A 69 -7.28 -12.03 15.74
CA ARG A 69 -8.12 -13.09 16.28
C ARG A 69 -7.33 -14.35 16.64
N ASP A 70 -6.06 -14.43 16.20
CA ASP A 70 -5.18 -15.56 16.49
C ASP A 70 -4.18 -15.18 17.59
N ASN A 71 -3.74 -16.18 18.36
CA ASN A 71 -2.73 -15.99 19.40
C ASN A 71 -1.43 -15.38 18.84
N GLU A 72 -1.06 -15.74 17.62
CA GLU A 72 0.15 -15.25 16.95
C GLU A 72 0.09 -13.74 16.71
N GLY A 73 -1.08 -13.19 16.36
CA GLY A 73 -1.26 -11.75 16.18
C GLY A 73 -1.07 -10.95 17.48
N LEU A 74 -1.51 -11.49 18.61
CA LEU A 74 -1.29 -10.88 19.93
C LEU A 74 0.20 -10.90 20.30
N LEU A 75 0.91 -12.01 20.02
CA LEU A 75 2.34 -12.12 20.25
C LEU A 75 3.15 -11.17 19.35
N ASP A 76 2.70 -10.94 18.12
CA ASP A 76 3.31 -9.98 17.20
C ASP A 76 3.11 -8.52 17.70
N LEU A 77 1.94 -8.18 18.25
CA LEU A 77 1.73 -6.88 18.89
C LEU A 77 2.67 -6.65 20.07
N LEU A 78 2.86 -7.66 20.93
CA LEU A 78 3.78 -7.60 22.06
C LEU A 78 5.22 -7.41 21.57
N LEU A 79 5.63 -8.11 20.51
CA LEU A 79 6.93 -7.90 19.87
C LEU A 79 7.09 -6.43 19.45
N VAL A 80 6.15 -5.87 18.67
CA VAL A 80 6.24 -4.48 18.20
C VAL A 80 6.31 -3.48 19.35
N GLN A 81 5.56 -3.72 20.44
CA GLN A 81 5.63 -2.89 21.65
C GLN A 81 7.00 -2.89 22.30
N SER A 82 7.71 -4.03 22.27
CA SER A 82 9.03 -4.19 22.88
C SER A 82 10.18 -3.59 22.06
N LEU A 83 9.95 -3.27 20.77
CA LEU A 83 10.98 -2.72 19.90
C LEU A 83 11.28 -1.26 20.27
N GLU A 84 12.57 -0.94 20.49
CA GLU A 84 13.04 0.43 20.66
C GLU A 84 12.90 1.25 19.38
N GLN A 85 13.24 0.63 18.25
CA GLN A 85 13.02 1.16 16.91
C GLN A 85 11.85 0.41 16.28
N ARG A 86 10.89 1.13 15.77
CA ARG A 86 9.65 0.55 15.22
C ARG A 86 9.63 0.64 13.70
N PRO A 87 8.94 -0.28 13.01
CA PRO A 87 8.66 -0.14 11.59
C PRO A 87 7.87 1.13 11.29
N GLU A 88 8.01 1.70 10.08
CA GLU A 88 7.18 2.84 9.66
C GLU A 88 5.70 2.44 9.54
N PHE A 89 5.44 1.19 9.14
CA PHE A 89 4.08 0.68 8.97
C PHE A 89 3.87 -0.66 9.69
N ILE A 90 2.65 -0.87 10.18
CA ILE A 90 2.12 -2.19 10.52
C ILE A 90 1.11 -2.58 9.44
N VAL A 91 1.27 -3.76 8.85
CA VAL A 91 0.32 -4.34 7.91
C VAL A 91 -0.52 -5.36 8.66
N MET A 92 -1.82 -5.11 8.75
CA MET A 92 -2.77 -6.00 9.40
C MET A 92 -3.34 -6.97 8.36
N ALA A 93 -3.11 -8.28 8.57
CA ALA A 93 -3.70 -9.34 7.77
C ALA A 93 -5.11 -9.70 8.27
N MET A 94 -5.96 -10.20 7.37
CA MET A 94 -7.28 -10.79 7.66
C MET A 94 -8.22 -9.93 8.52
N THR A 95 -8.09 -8.61 8.42
CA THR A 95 -8.91 -7.64 9.18
C THR A 95 -10.34 -7.65 8.64
N GLU A 96 -11.32 -7.76 9.53
CA GLU A 96 -12.75 -7.80 9.18
C GLU A 96 -13.58 -6.70 9.83
N ALA A 97 -13.03 -6.00 10.83
CA ALA A 97 -13.74 -4.95 11.53
C ALA A 97 -12.85 -3.75 11.88
N ALA A 98 -13.43 -2.55 11.87
CA ALA A 98 -12.74 -1.32 12.26
C ALA A 98 -12.21 -1.34 13.70
N ALA A 99 -12.86 -2.09 14.59
CA ALA A 99 -12.43 -2.28 15.99
C ALA A 99 -11.05 -2.94 16.10
N GLU A 100 -10.66 -3.82 15.15
CA GLU A 100 -9.33 -4.43 15.14
C GLU A 100 -8.25 -3.36 14.90
N VAL A 101 -8.52 -2.40 14.02
CA VAL A 101 -7.62 -1.26 13.77
C VAL A 101 -7.48 -0.39 15.03
N ASP A 102 -8.60 -0.15 15.75
CA ASP A 102 -8.58 0.60 17.01
C ASP A 102 -7.72 -0.11 18.07
N VAL A 103 -7.77 -1.45 18.15
CA VAL A 103 -6.92 -2.24 19.06
C VAL A 103 -5.45 -2.04 18.75
N VAL A 104 -5.02 -2.16 17.47
CA VAL A 104 -3.63 -1.94 17.07
C VAL A 104 -3.21 -0.51 17.38
N ARG A 105 -4.02 0.47 17.00
CA ARG A 105 -3.75 1.89 17.22
C ARG A 105 -3.60 2.22 18.72
N ALA A 106 -4.48 1.72 19.56
CA ALA A 106 -4.41 1.95 21.00
C ALA A 106 -3.14 1.36 21.66
N ASN A 107 -2.62 0.29 21.09
CA ASN A 107 -1.44 -0.40 21.63
C ASN A 107 -0.11 0.09 21.07
N LEU A 108 -0.08 0.54 19.80
CA LEU A 108 1.16 0.88 19.11
C LEU A 108 1.35 2.39 18.81
N CYS A 109 0.25 3.16 18.76
CA CYS A 109 0.28 4.55 18.31
C CYS A 109 0.04 5.53 19.46
N ARG A 110 0.98 5.56 20.43
CA ARG A 110 0.86 6.42 21.63
C ARG A 110 1.77 7.65 21.59
N ASP A 111 2.83 7.64 20.77
CA ASP A 111 3.90 8.61 20.80
C ASP A 111 4.26 9.13 19.39
N VAL A 112 5.10 10.18 19.36
CA VAL A 112 5.73 10.66 18.12
C VAL A 112 6.59 9.54 17.53
N GLY A 113 6.42 9.24 16.24
CA GLY A 113 7.10 8.11 15.58
C GLY A 113 6.32 6.79 15.61
N SER A 114 5.06 6.83 16.04
CA SER A 114 4.15 5.68 15.98
C SER A 114 3.99 5.16 14.55
N PRO A 115 3.93 3.82 14.35
CA PRO A 115 3.73 3.25 13.03
C PRO A 115 2.37 3.62 12.45
N LYS A 116 2.33 3.78 11.13
CA LYS A 116 1.09 3.89 10.37
C LYS A 116 0.48 2.50 10.17
N ILE A 117 -0.83 2.41 10.13
CA ILE A 117 -1.54 1.13 10.00
C ILE A 117 -2.05 0.98 8.58
N LEU A 118 -1.57 -0.05 7.88
CA LEU A 118 -2.08 -0.49 6.59
C LEU A 118 -2.95 -1.73 6.80
N VAL A 119 -4.14 -1.74 6.25
CA VAL A 119 -5.06 -2.88 6.35
C VAL A 119 -5.07 -3.65 5.04
N THR A 120 -4.85 -4.97 5.10
CA THR A 120 -5.03 -5.86 3.95
C THR A 120 -6.51 -6.20 3.80
N VAL A 121 -7.08 -5.80 2.68
CA VAL A 121 -8.47 -6.07 2.28
C VAL A 121 -8.46 -7.38 1.49
N GLU A 122 -8.79 -8.49 2.16
CA GLU A 122 -8.63 -9.84 1.61
C GLU A 122 -9.77 -10.81 1.99
N THR A 123 -10.84 -10.28 2.60
CA THR A 123 -12.05 -11.03 2.89
C THR A 123 -13.31 -10.30 2.41
N PRO A 124 -14.40 -11.00 2.08
CA PRO A 124 -15.69 -10.38 1.79
C PRO A 124 -16.24 -9.55 2.97
N ALA A 125 -15.93 -9.94 4.21
CA ALA A 125 -16.32 -9.19 5.40
C ALA A 125 -15.60 -7.82 5.44
N CYS A 126 -14.30 -7.78 5.14
CA CYS A 126 -13.56 -6.53 5.03
C CYS A 126 -14.15 -5.60 3.95
N ILE A 127 -14.54 -6.15 2.78
CA ILE A 127 -15.20 -5.36 1.72
C ILE A 127 -16.55 -4.81 2.17
N ARG A 128 -17.32 -5.56 2.95
CA ARG A 128 -18.60 -5.10 3.49
C ARG A 128 -18.43 -3.86 4.38
N ASP A 129 -17.41 -3.86 5.23
CA ASP A 129 -17.19 -2.85 6.26
C ASP A 129 -16.05 -1.87 5.90
N ILE A 130 -15.65 -1.85 4.62
CA ILE A 130 -14.42 -1.19 4.15
C ILE A 130 -14.36 0.31 4.44
N TYR A 131 -15.48 1.04 4.42
CA TYR A 131 -15.49 2.48 4.68
C TYR A 131 -15.22 2.79 6.15
N GLU A 132 -15.74 1.98 7.07
CA GLU A 132 -15.48 2.10 8.51
C GLU A 132 -14.02 1.76 8.83
N ILE A 133 -13.50 0.71 8.20
CA ILE A 133 -12.10 0.29 8.32
C ILE A 133 -11.16 1.38 7.75
N ALA A 134 -11.45 1.91 6.56
CA ALA A 134 -10.67 2.96 5.93
C ALA A 134 -10.62 4.25 6.77
N ALA A 135 -11.70 4.60 7.45
CA ALA A 135 -11.76 5.76 8.35
C ALA A 135 -10.81 5.64 9.56
N LYS A 136 -10.34 4.43 9.88
CA LYS A 136 -9.43 4.14 11.00
C LYS A 136 -8.01 3.81 10.55
N ALA A 137 -7.82 3.37 9.31
CA ALA A 137 -6.53 2.98 8.74
C ALA A 137 -5.75 4.20 8.22
N ASP A 138 -4.44 4.00 7.96
CA ASP A 138 -3.58 4.96 7.30
C ASP A 138 -3.30 4.58 5.83
N GLY A 139 -3.84 3.44 5.37
CA GLY A 139 -3.82 2.96 4.00
C GLY A 139 -4.46 1.59 3.86
N LEU A 140 -4.83 1.24 2.63
CA LEU A 140 -5.41 -0.06 2.29
C LEU A 140 -4.49 -0.81 1.32
N ILE A 141 -4.37 -2.14 1.48
CA ILE A 141 -3.67 -3.04 0.57
C ILE A 141 -4.67 -4.08 0.08
N PHE A 142 -4.69 -4.40 -1.20
CA PHE A 142 -5.53 -5.48 -1.70
C PHE A 142 -4.83 -6.83 -1.59
N GLY A 143 -5.40 -7.78 -0.84
CA GLY A 143 -5.01 -9.18 -0.75
C GLY A 143 -5.86 -10.04 -1.67
N SER A 144 -5.59 -10.00 -2.98
CA SER A 144 -6.48 -10.59 -3.97
C SER A 144 -6.49 -12.12 -3.98
N ALA A 145 -5.43 -12.77 -3.49
CA ALA A 145 -5.36 -14.23 -3.45
C ALA A 145 -6.39 -14.80 -2.47
N ASP A 146 -6.37 -14.33 -1.22
CA ASP A 146 -7.29 -14.77 -0.19
C ASP A 146 -8.72 -14.33 -0.49
N TYR A 147 -8.87 -13.12 -1.04
CA TYR A 147 -10.18 -12.65 -1.48
C TYR A 147 -10.78 -13.55 -2.58
N ALA A 148 -10.01 -13.89 -3.63
CA ALA A 148 -10.46 -14.79 -4.69
C ALA A 148 -10.74 -16.20 -4.16
N ALA A 149 -9.87 -16.73 -3.28
CA ALA A 149 -10.06 -18.02 -2.64
C ALA A 149 -11.35 -18.07 -1.81
N SER A 150 -11.66 -17.02 -1.05
CA SER A 150 -12.88 -16.93 -0.25
C SER A 150 -14.15 -16.85 -1.09
N LEU A 151 -14.05 -16.35 -2.34
CA LEU A 151 -15.15 -16.36 -3.31
C LEU A 151 -15.25 -17.68 -4.11
N GLY A 152 -14.24 -18.56 -4.02
CA GLY A 152 -14.17 -19.77 -4.84
C GLY A 152 -13.90 -19.47 -6.31
N VAL A 153 -13.21 -18.38 -6.64
CA VAL A 153 -12.88 -18.00 -8.02
C VAL A 153 -11.37 -18.09 -8.28
N PRO A 154 -10.93 -18.20 -9.56
CA PRO A 154 -9.50 -18.30 -9.87
C PRO A 154 -8.70 -17.10 -9.35
N ILE A 155 -7.54 -17.40 -8.71
CA ILE A 155 -6.56 -16.40 -8.27
C ILE A 155 -5.89 -15.78 -9.50
N GLY A 156 -5.61 -14.46 -9.46
CA GLY A 156 -4.99 -13.72 -10.55
C GLY A 156 -5.95 -13.30 -11.67
N GLY A 157 -7.24 -13.60 -11.55
CA GLY A 157 -8.25 -13.11 -12.49
C GLY A 157 -8.49 -11.61 -12.32
N TRP A 158 -8.73 -10.90 -13.44
CA TRP A 158 -9.02 -9.46 -13.40
C TRP A 158 -10.49 -9.17 -13.15
N SER A 159 -11.37 -9.69 -14.01
CA SER A 159 -12.79 -9.34 -14.02
C SER A 159 -13.57 -9.80 -12.79
N ASN A 160 -13.18 -10.94 -12.21
CA ASN A 160 -13.85 -11.53 -11.04
C ASN A 160 -13.63 -10.75 -9.74
N ILE A 161 -12.57 -9.93 -9.67
CA ILE A 161 -12.22 -9.13 -8.48
C ILE A 161 -12.18 -7.62 -8.75
N LEU A 162 -12.56 -7.16 -9.95
CA LEU A 162 -12.56 -5.75 -10.32
C LEU A 162 -13.48 -4.91 -9.41
N HIS A 163 -14.62 -5.48 -9.00
CA HIS A 163 -15.52 -4.83 -8.05
C HIS A 163 -14.83 -4.52 -6.71
N ALA A 164 -14.04 -5.46 -6.18
CA ALA A 164 -13.29 -5.24 -4.94
C ALA A 164 -12.24 -4.12 -5.12
N ARG A 165 -11.48 -4.12 -6.23
CA ARG A 165 -10.54 -3.03 -6.55
C ARG A 165 -11.22 -1.67 -6.55
N GLY A 166 -12.37 -1.54 -7.20
CA GLY A 166 -13.15 -0.30 -7.23
C GLY A 166 -13.60 0.16 -5.85
N ASN A 167 -14.08 -0.76 -5.00
CA ASN A 167 -14.48 -0.45 -3.63
C ASN A 167 -13.30 0.01 -2.78
N ILE A 168 -12.14 -0.65 -2.87
CA ILE A 168 -10.93 -0.28 -2.13
C ILE A 168 -10.50 1.15 -2.46
N VAL A 169 -10.42 1.48 -3.74
CA VAL A 169 -10.03 2.84 -4.18
C VAL A 169 -11.04 3.88 -3.73
N ALA A 170 -12.35 3.57 -3.83
CA ALA A 170 -13.41 4.48 -3.41
C ALA A 170 -13.36 4.75 -1.90
N ALA A 171 -13.21 3.70 -1.09
CA ALA A 171 -13.11 3.82 0.38
C ALA A 171 -11.84 4.57 0.80
N ALA A 172 -10.69 4.24 0.22
CA ALA A 172 -9.43 4.93 0.47
C ALA A 172 -9.52 6.42 0.10
N SER A 173 -10.11 6.73 -1.06
CA SER A 173 -10.33 8.11 -1.50
C SER A 173 -11.27 8.88 -0.56
N ALA A 174 -12.33 8.25 -0.06
CA ALA A 174 -13.26 8.86 0.89
C ALA A 174 -12.59 9.18 2.23
N ALA A 175 -11.69 8.31 2.69
CA ALA A 175 -10.92 8.50 3.92
C ALA A 175 -9.67 9.39 3.72
N GLY A 176 -9.28 9.73 2.49
CA GLY A 176 -8.08 10.52 2.20
C GLY A 176 -6.76 9.77 2.43
N ILE A 177 -6.78 8.44 2.34
CA ILE A 177 -5.63 7.56 2.56
C ILE A 177 -5.21 6.87 1.24
N PRO A 178 -3.95 6.38 1.12
CA PRO A 178 -3.50 5.64 -0.06
C PRO A 178 -4.09 4.23 -0.14
N ALA A 179 -4.21 3.74 -1.38
CA ALA A 179 -4.53 2.34 -1.68
C ALA A 179 -3.39 1.71 -2.50
N PHE A 180 -3.04 0.47 -2.17
CA PHE A 180 -2.02 -0.33 -2.86
C PHE A 180 -2.65 -1.59 -3.42
N ASP A 181 -2.41 -1.87 -4.71
CA ASP A 181 -2.94 -3.07 -5.32
C ASP A 181 -2.12 -4.32 -4.94
N THR A 182 -2.68 -5.47 -5.20
CA THR A 182 -2.13 -6.80 -4.92
C THR A 182 -0.84 -7.09 -5.70
N ALA A 183 -0.09 -8.11 -5.28
CA ALA A 183 1.06 -8.62 -6.04
C ALA A 183 0.63 -9.26 -7.37
N TYR A 184 1.54 -9.21 -8.35
CA TYR A 184 1.40 -9.95 -9.61
C TYR A 184 2.07 -11.32 -9.47
N PHE A 185 1.32 -12.40 -9.68
CA PHE A 185 1.79 -13.75 -9.32
C PHE A 185 2.60 -14.45 -10.42
N HIS A 186 2.56 -13.96 -11.68
CA HIS A 186 3.33 -14.54 -12.79
C HIS A 186 4.70 -13.88 -12.91
N LEU A 187 5.72 -14.47 -12.25
CA LEU A 187 7.04 -13.85 -12.09
C LEU A 187 7.82 -13.63 -13.40
N ASP A 188 7.55 -14.42 -14.42
CA ASP A 188 8.25 -14.37 -15.71
C ASP A 188 7.45 -13.61 -16.80
N ASP A 189 6.31 -13.00 -16.45
CA ASP A 189 5.45 -12.23 -17.36
C ASP A 189 5.54 -10.72 -17.06
N GLU A 190 6.58 -10.08 -17.58
CA GLU A 190 6.79 -8.63 -17.42
C GLU A 190 5.72 -7.79 -18.13
N ASN A 191 5.22 -8.26 -19.28
CA ASN A 191 4.17 -7.56 -20.03
C ASN A 191 2.85 -7.57 -19.28
N GLY A 192 2.46 -8.69 -18.68
CA GLY A 192 1.29 -8.78 -17.84
C GLY A 192 1.41 -7.92 -16.58
N LEU A 193 2.57 -7.91 -15.93
CA LEU A 193 2.84 -7.01 -14.81
C LEU A 193 2.67 -5.54 -15.22
N MET A 194 3.28 -5.12 -16.32
CA MET A 194 3.18 -3.75 -16.83
C MET A 194 1.72 -3.37 -17.09
N LYS A 195 0.98 -4.25 -17.77
CA LYS A 195 -0.44 -4.03 -18.08
C LYS A 195 -1.28 -3.90 -16.81
N GLU A 196 -1.10 -4.81 -15.83
CA GLU A 196 -1.85 -4.75 -14.57
C GLU A 196 -1.49 -3.50 -13.77
N CYS A 197 -0.22 -3.09 -13.74
CA CYS A 197 0.19 -1.83 -13.10
C CYS A 197 -0.53 -0.62 -13.73
N GLN A 198 -0.61 -0.54 -15.07
CA GLN A 198 -1.30 0.54 -15.78
C GLN A 198 -2.79 0.54 -15.46
N ASP A 199 -3.45 -0.61 -15.55
CA ASP A 199 -4.89 -0.73 -15.27
C ASP A 199 -5.22 -0.33 -13.81
N THR A 200 -4.41 -0.74 -12.85
CA THR A 200 -4.61 -0.39 -11.44
C THR A 200 -4.28 1.07 -11.15
N HIS A 201 -3.27 1.64 -11.82
CA HIS A 201 -3.01 3.08 -11.75
C HIS A 201 -4.18 3.90 -12.29
N GLU A 202 -4.78 3.49 -13.42
CA GLU A 202 -5.99 4.13 -13.98
C GLU A 202 -7.20 4.01 -13.04
N LEU A 203 -7.33 2.90 -12.29
CA LEU A 203 -8.36 2.75 -11.26
C LEU A 203 -8.16 3.70 -10.07
N GLY A 204 -6.95 4.22 -9.85
CA GLY A 204 -6.65 5.18 -8.79
C GLY A 204 -5.86 4.62 -7.62
N PHE A 205 -5.25 3.44 -7.74
CA PHE A 205 -4.27 2.96 -6.78
C PHE A 205 -3.00 3.85 -6.77
N ASN A 206 -2.34 3.94 -5.61
CA ASN A 206 -1.14 4.76 -5.41
C ASN A 206 0.15 3.99 -5.59
N GLY A 207 0.07 2.67 -5.60
CA GLY A 207 1.18 1.75 -5.70
C GLY A 207 0.71 0.31 -5.72
N LYS A 208 1.67 -0.61 -5.65
CA LYS A 208 1.41 -2.05 -5.76
C LYS A 208 2.32 -2.84 -4.84
N THR A 209 1.84 -3.97 -4.31
CA THR A 209 2.70 -4.92 -3.61
C THR A 209 3.50 -5.75 -4.61
N ALA A 210 4.64 -6.26 -4.16
CA ALA A 210 5.53 -7.13 -4.92
C ALA A 210 5.98 -8.32 -4.08
N ILE A 211 6.17 -9.46 -4.72
CA ILE A 211 6.69 -10.70 -4.12
C ILE A 211 8.07 -11.07 -4.66
N HIS A 212 8.59 -10.31 -5.63
CA HIS A 212 9.92 -10.53 -6.18
C HIS A 212 10.59 -9.19 -6.57
N PRO A 213 11.90 -9.01 -6.30
CA PRO A 213 12.61 -7.76 -6.60
C PRO A 213 12.56 -7.32 -8.06
N ARG A 214 12.46 -8.24 -9.03
CA ARG A 214 12.34 -7.91 -10.47
C ARG A 214 11.12 -7.05 -10.79
N GLN A 215 10.06 -7.12 -9.98
CA GLN A 215 8.81 -6.38 -10.21
C GLN A 215 8.95 -4.88 -9.88
N ILE A 216 9.90 -4.51 -9.03
CA ILE A 216 9.99 -3.18 -8.44
C ILE A 216 10.22 -2.09 -9.48
N ALA A 217 11.11 -2.32 -10.44
CA ALA A 217 11.42 -1.31 -11.46
C ALA A 217 10.17 -0.93 -12.28
N THR A 218 9.40 -1.93 -12.72
CA THR A 218 8.15 -1.74 -13.48
C THR A 218 7.10 -1.03 -12.63
N ILE A 219 6.89 -1.48 -11.39
CA ILE A 219 5.95 -0.85 -10.46
C ILE A 219 6.31 0.63 -10.24
N ASN A 220 7.56 0.91 -9.87
CA ASN A 220 8.02 2.26 -9.62
C ASN A 220 7.90 3.17 -10.86
N ALA A 221 8.15 2.64 -12.05
CA ALA A 221 8.01 3.40 -13.29
C ALA A 221 6.56 3.82 -13.55
N VAL A 222 5.60 2.90 -13.42
CA VAL A 222 4.18 3.18 -13.69
C VAL A 222 3.57 4.11 -12.64
N PHE A 223 3.89 3.93 -11.35
CA PHE A 223 3.34 4.75 -10.27
C PHE A 223 4.12 6.05 -10.01
N THR A 224 5.04 6.42 -10.90
CA THR A 224 5.72 7.73 -10.91
C THR A 224 5.15 8.58 -12.05
N PRO A 225 4.59 9.77 -11.78
CA PRO A 225 4.14 10.66 -12.85
C PRO A 225 5.25 10.90 -13.88
N SER A 226 4.95 10.77 -15.16
CA SER A 226 5.89 11.06 -16.24
C SER A 226 6.13 12.58 -16.37
N VAL A 227 7.20 12.97 -17.09
CA VAL A 227 7.47 14.38 -17.42
C VAL A 227 6.29 14.99 -18.17
N ALA A 228 5.76 14.25 -19.15
CA ALA A 228 4.66 14.72 -19.99
C ALA A 228 3.36 14.94 -19.18
N GLU A 229 3.04 14.03 -18.25
CA GLU A 229 1.88 14.20 -17.36
C GLU A 229 2.06 15.40 -16.42
N TYR A 230 3.26 15.58 -15.88
CA TYR A 230 3.57 16.73 -15.02
C TYR A 230 3.45 18.07 -15.78
N GLU A 231 4.01 18.16 -16.98
CA GLU A 231 3.91 19.35 -17.83
C GLU A 231 2.45 19.63 -18.23
N GLN A 232 1.69 18.59 -18.59
CA GLN A 232 0.27 18.72 -18.89
C GLN A 232 -0.51 19.20 -17.66
N ALA A 233 -0.22 18.72 -16.47
CA ALA A 233 -0.86 19.16 -15.23
C ALA A 233 -0.55 20.63 -14.92
N LEU A 234 0.69 21.07 -15.12
CA LEU A 234 1.06 22.47 -14.99
C LEU A 234 0.28 23.36 -15.98
N ALA A 235 0.18 22.93 -17.24
CA ALA A 235 -0.57 23.66 -18.26
C ALA A 235 -2.06 23.78 -17.91
N VAL A 236 -2.68 22.73 -17.33
CA VAL A 236 -4.07 22.76 -16.86
C VAL A 236 -4.27 23.78 -15.74
N VAL A 237 -3.38 23.78 -14.74
CA VAL A 237 -3.45 24.74 -13.62
C VAL A 237 -3.26 26.17 -14.11
N GLN A 238 -2.29 26.40 -15.00
CA GLN A 238 -2.02 27.73 -15.56
C GLN A 238 -3.19 28.25 -16.40
N ALA A 239 -3.82 27.40 -17.23
CA ALA A 239 -4.99 27.77 -18.02
C ALA A 239 -6.18 28.20 -17.14
N ALA A 240 -6.41 27.48 -16.03
CA ALA A 240 -7.46 27.83 -15.08
C ALA A 240 -7.18 29.19 -14.40
N GLN A 241 -5.96 29.42 -13.94
CA GLN A 241 -5.56 30.71 -13.35
C GLN A 241 -5.76 31.87 -14.32
N ASN A 242 -5.34 31.72 -15.57
CA ASN A 242 -5.48 32.76 -16.60
C ASN A 242 -6.94 33.09 -16.92
N SER A 243 -7.86 32.15 -16.70
CA SER A 243 -9.30 32.36 -16.92
C SER A 243 -10.06 32.87 -15.68
N GLY A 244 -9.35 33.11 -14.57
CA GLY A 244 -9.96 33.46 -13.29
C GLY A 244 -10.81 32.32 -12.73
N ASP A 245 -10.29 31.09 -12.82
CA ASP A 245 -10.93 29.82 -12.39
C ASP A 245 -12.28 29.52 -13.08
N LYS A 246 -12.59 30.20 -14.20
CA LYS A 246 -13.74 29.86 -15.03
C LYS A 246 -13.43 28.63 -15.89
N ILE A 247 -14.48 27.93 -16.31
CA ILE A 247 -14.35 26.87 -17.31
C ILE A 247 -13.67 27.45 -18.56
N THR A 248 -12.57 26.85 -18.98
CA THR A 248 -11.77 27.32 -20.11
C THR A 248 -11.41 26.16 -21.04
N ARG A 249 -10.72 26.47 -22.14
CA ARG A 249 -10.25 25.48 -23.11
C ARG A 249 -8.73 25.48 -23.16
N LEU A 250 -8.14 24.30 -23.02
CA LEU A 250 -6.71 24.06 -23.25
C LEU A 250 -6.58 23.09 -24.43
N LYS A 251 -6.14 23.61 -25.61
CA LYS A 251 -6.16 22.86 -26.88
C LYS A 251 -7.58 22.32 -27.18
N ASN A 252 -7.76 21.00 -27.18
CA ASN A 252 -9.05 20.33 -27.42
C ASN A 252 -9.74 19.87 -26.12
N LEU A 253 -9.18 20.19 -24.95
CA LEU A 253 -9.71 19.78 -23.65
C LEU A 253 -10.47 20.93 -23.00
N MET A 254 -11.69 20.68 -22.54
CA MET A 254 -12.42 21.58 -21.66
C MET A 254 -11.87 21.41 -20.23
N VAL A 255 -11.36 22.48 -19.64
CA VAL A 255 -10.79 22.50 -18.30
C VAL A 255 -11.75 23.18 -17.33
N GLY A 256 -12.14 22.45 -16.30
CA GLY A 256 -12.96 22.94 -15.21
C GLY A 256 -12.43 22.46 -13.84
N PRO A 257 -13.13 22.76 -12.73
CA PRO A 257 -12.64 22.48 -11.39
C PRO A 257 -12.16 21.02 -11.13
N PRO A 258 -12.82 19.96 -11.65
CA PRO A 258 -12.34 18.58 -11.47
C PRO A 258 -10.95 18.34 -12.08
N PHE A 259 -10.70 18.89 -13.28
CA PHE A 259 -9.41 18.76 -13.97
C PHE A 259 -8.30 19.48 -13.20
N VAL A 260 -8.57 20.66 -12.65
CA VAL A 260 -7.63 21.42 -11.83
C VAL A 260 -7.30 20.67 -10.53
N LYS A 261 -8.31 20.08 -9.89
CA LYS A 261 -8.11 19.24 -8.68
C LYS A 261 -7.22 18.05 -8.97
N GLN A 262 -7.46 17.34 -10.08
CA GLN A 262 -6.64 16.20 -10.51
C GLN A 262 -5.20 16.64 -10.83
N ALA A 263 -5.03 17.72 -11.61
CA ALA A 263 -3.72 18.26 -11.97
C ALA A 263 -2.89 18.64 -10.72
N ARG A 264 -3.50 19.31 -9.74
CA ARG A 264 -2.82 19.67 -8.48
C ARG A 264 -2.36 18.45 -7.70
N LYS A 265 -3.17 17.37 -7.62
CA LYS A 265 -2.77 16.11 -6.97
C LYS A 265 -1.57 15.47 -7.67
N LEU A 266 -1.57 15.47 -9.02
CA LEU A 266 -0.46 14.91 -9.80
C LEU A 266 0.82 15.73 -9.60
N ILE A 267 0.75 17.06 -9.61
CA ILE A 267 1.89 17.96 -9.34
C ILE A 267 2.45 17.69 -7.95
N GLN A 268 1.60 17.65 -6.94
CA GLN A 268 2.01 17.33 -5.58
C GLN A 268 2.72 15.98 -5.51
N ARG A 269 2.14 14.94 -6.12
CA ARG A 269 2.73 13.61 -6.17
C ARG A 269 4.12 13.60 -6.82
N ALA A 270 4.29 14.30 -7.93
CA ALA A 270 5.58 14.42 -8.61
C ALA A 270 6.63 15.12 -7.73
N GLN A 271 6.25 16.20 -7.04
CA GLN A 271 7.12 16.93 -6.11
C GLN A 271 7.54 16.06 -4.91
N GLU A 272 6.62 15.29 -4.33
CA GLU A 272 6.92 14.36 -3.24
C GLU A 272 7.93 13.27 -3.66
N LEU A 273 7.96 12.91 -4.95
CA LEU A 273 8.89 11.94 -5.54
C LEU A 273 10.19 12.58 -6.07
N GLY A 274 10.41 13.88 -5.80
CA GLY A 274 11.66 14.56 -6.12
C GLY A 274 11.72 15.19 -7.52
N ARG A 275 10.56 15.50 -8.12
CA ARG A 275 10.45 16.25 -9.39
C ARG A 275 10.04 17.69 -9.16
#